data_0044c4a47151456243e5962b958eec20
#
_entry.id   0044c4a47151456243e5962b958eec20
#
_cell.length_a   1.000
_cell.length_b   1.000
_cell.length_c   1.000
_cell.angle_alpha   90.00
_cell.angle_beta   90.00
_cell.angle_gamma   90.00
#
_symmetry.space_group_name_H-M   'P 1'
#
loop_
_entity.id
_entity.type
_entity.pdbx_description
1 polymer ?
#
loop_
_entity_poly.entity_id
_entity_poly.type
_entity_poly.pdbx_seq_one_letter_code
_entity_poly.pdbx_strand_id
1 'polypeptide(L)'
;MSQILEISNTVLDEVISVRRDIHAHPELDLDNPKTQNRILESLEGLPLEITTGENLTSVIADLKGTKTSEGSTVLLRADTDALPMDEDSGETFCSVEPGRAHACGHDAHTAMLVGAAKVLSEMRDRFSGTVRFMFQPGEEGAGGAQIMIDEGVLKNVTRAFALHVTPNLPTGFVACRPGAMLA
;
A
#
# COMPACT_ATOMS: atom_id res chain seq x y z
N MET A 1 -17.12 -15.45 12.73
CA MET A 1 -15.99 -14.74 12.12
C MET A 1 -16.42 -13.30 11.88
N SER A 2 -15.56 -12.28 11.96
CA SER A 2 -16.01 -10.92 11.61
C SER A 2 -16.21 -10.83 10.10
N GLN A 3 -17.18 -10.04 9.63
CA GLN A 3 -17.44 -9.84 8.20
C GLN A 3 -16.20 -9.36 7.46
N ILE A 4 -15.37 -8.52 8.10
CA ILE A 4 -14.08 -8.07 7.52
C ILE A 4 -13.20 -9.27 7.18
N LEU A 5 -13.06 -10.22 8.09
CA LEU A 5 -12.23 -11.41 7.86
C LEU A 5 -12.80 -12.32 6.78
N GLU A 6 -14.12 -12.43 6.67
CA GLU A 6 -14.78 -13.18 5.59
C GLU A 6 -14.48 -12.56 4.24
N ILE A 7 -14.67 -11.24 4.07
CA ILE A 7 -14.34 -10.54 2.82
C ILE A 7 -12.82 -10.60 2.55
N SER A 8 -11.97 -10.44 3.57
CA SER A 8 -10.51 -10.54 3.39
C SER A 8 -10.10 -11.89 2.82
N ASN A 9 -10.74 -12.97 3.24
CA ASN A 9 -10.46 -14.31 2.72
C ASN A 9 -10.85 -14.46 1.23
N THR A 10 -11.85 -13.73 0.73
CA THR A 10 -12.24 -13.81 -0.68
C THR A 10 -11.24 -13.15 -1.62
N VAL A 11 -10.47 -12.19 -1.13
CA VAL A 11 -9.45 -11.46 -1.92
C VAL A 11 -8.02 -11.95 -1.68
N LEU A 12 -7.81 -12.91 -0.77
CA LEU A 12 -6.48 -13.31 -0.30
C LEU A 12 -5.58 -13.83 -1.42
N ASP A 13 -6.09 -14.70 -2.29
CA ASP A 13 -5.30 -15.28 -3.38
C ASP A 13 -4.82 -14.21 -4.36
N GLU A 14 -5.65 -13.21 -4.63
CA GLU A 14 -5.28 -12.09 -5.47
C GLU A 14 -4.22 -11.21 -4.79
N VAL A 15 -4.37 -10.92 -3.50
CA VAL A 15 -3.38 -10.16 -2.71
C VAL A 15 -2.02 -10.86 -2.71
N ILE A 16 -2.01 -12.19 -2.56
CA ILE A 16 -0.79 -12.99 -2.66
C ILE A 16 -0.18 -12.89 -4.07
N SER A 17 -0.99 -12.94 -5.11
CA SER A 17 -0.54 -12.80 -6.49
C SER A 17 0.07 -11.43 -6.74
N VAL A 18 -0.57 -10.36 -6.28
CA VAL A 18 -0.05 -8.97 -6.37
C VAL A 18 1.30 -8.86 -5.68
N ARG A 19 1.41 -9.36 -4.45
CA ARG A 19 2.67 -9.35 -3.71
C ARG A 19 3.80 -10.06 -4.47
N ARG A 20 3.56 -11.28 -4.96
CA ARG A 20 4.58 -12.09 -5.63
C ARG A 20 5.03 -11.48 -6.95
N ASP A 21 4.12 -10.87 -7.69
CA ASP A 21 4.43 -10.19 -8.94
C ASP A 21 5.31 -8.94 -8.70
N ILE A 22 4.96 -8.11 -7.74
CA ILE A 22 5.77 -6.94 -7.33
C ILE A 22 7.14 -7.40 -6.81
N HIS A 23 7.16 -8.45 -5.97
CA HIS A 23 8.40 -9.02 -5.42
C HIS A 23 9.38 -9.48 -6.51
N ALA A 24 8.86 -10.12 -7.55
CA ALA A 24 9.67 -10.59 -8.67
C ALA A 24 10.22 -9.47 -9.57
N HIS A 25 9.60 -8.28 -9.55
CA HIS A 25 9.95 -7.14 -10.41
C HIS A 25 10.26 -5.87 -9.60
N PRO A 26 11.24 -5.90 -8.69
CA PRO A 26 11.54 -4.78 -7.80
C PRO A 26 12.05 -3.55 -8.57
N GLU A 27 11.56 -2.39 -8.19
CA GLU A 27 11.95 -1.09 -8.73
C GLU A 27 12.45 -0.18 -7.61
N LEU A 28 13.33 0.76 -7.93
CA LEU A 28 14.03 1.58 -6.93
C LEU A 28 13.54 3.03 -6.95
N ASP A 29 13.70 3.69 -5.82
CA ASP A 29 13.53 5.13 -5.68
C ASP A 29 12.12 5.61 -6.07
N LEU A 30 12.02 6.69 -6.86
CA LEU A 30 10.78 7.40 -7.20
C LEU A 30 10.07 6.87 -8.44
N ASP A 31 10.76 6.10 -9.28
CA ASP A 31 10.27 5.65 -10.59
C ASP A 31 10.03 4.14 -10.60
N ASN A 32 8.81 3.74 -10.22
CA ASN A 32 8.36 2.36 -10.10
C ASN A 32 7.18 2.06 -11.06
N PRO A 33 7.33 2.20 -12.39
CA PRO A 33 6.21 2.13 -13.33
C PRO A 33 5.54 0.75 -13.42
N LYS A 34 6.28 -0.35 -13.26
CA LYS A 34 5.70 -1.70 -13.25
C LYS A 34 4.81 -1.88 -12.02
N THR A 35 5.31 -1.47 -10.85
CA THR A 35 4.58 -1.50 -9.58
C THR A 35 3.35 -0.61 -9.63
N GLN A 36 3.48 0.62 -10.16
CA GLN A 36 2.34 1.53 -10.35
C GLN A 36 1.26 0.91 -11.24
N ASN A 37 1.64 0.34 -12.39
CA ASN A 37 0.69 -0.32 -13.29
C ASN A 37 0.00 -1.50 -12.62
N ARG A 38 0.76 -2.34 -11.88
CA ARG A 38 0.20 -3.48 -11.15
C ARG A 38 -0.83 -3.05 -10.08
N ILE A 39 -0.57 -1.93 -9.39
CA ILE A 39 -1.52 -1.32 -8.45
C ILE A 39 -2.78 -0.88 -9.19
N LEU A 40 -2.65 -0.11 -10.27
CA LEU A 40 -3.77 0.41 -11.06
C LEU A 40 -4.66 -0.72 -11.60
N GLU A 41 -4.07 -1.77 -12.17
CA GLU A 41 -4.78 -2.97 -12.62
C GLU A 41 -5.55 -3.65 -11.49
N SER A 42 -4.94 -3.74 -10.29
CA SER A 42 -5.55 -4.39 -9.13
C SER A 42 -6.71 -3.59 -8.54
N LEU A 43 -6.76 -2.28 -8.79
CA LEU A 43 -7.81 -1.37 -8.33
C LEU A 43 -8.91 -1.14 -9.38
N GLU A 44 -8.75 -1.69 -10.59
CA GLU A 44 -9.74 -1.54 -11.67
C GLU A 44 -11.12 -2.05 -11.27
N GLY A 45 -12.15 -1.31 -11.65
CA GLY A 45 -13.55 -1.66 -11.35
C GLY A 45 -14.01 -1.34 -9.93
N LEU A 46 -13.11 -0.93 -9.02
CA LEU A 46 -13.48 -0.46 -7.70
C LEU A 46 -14.03 0.99 -7.74
N PRO A 47 -14.93 1.38 -6.82
CA PRO A 47 -15.54 2.71 -6.80
C PRO A 47 -14.58 3.77 -6.22
N LEU A 48 -13.41 3.91 -6.81
CA LEU A 48 -12.31 4.76 -6.37
C LEU A 48 -12.12 5.97 -7.30
N GLU A 49 -11.78 7.12 -6.73
CA GLU A 49 -11.25 8.26 -7.47
C GLU A 49 -9.73 8.16 -7.44
N ILE A 50 -9.10 7.79 -8.58
CA ILE A 50 -7.67 7.51 -8.65
C ILE A 50 -6.95 8.68 -9.31
N THR A 51 -5.81 9.09 -8.73
CA THR A 51 -4.85 10.03 -9.29
C THR A 51 -3.44 9.47 -9.15
N THR A 52 -2.56 9.85 -10.08
CA THR A 52 -1.13 9.50 -10.05
C THR A 52 -0.29 10.76 -9.82
N GLY A 53 0.91 10.58 -9.27
CA GLY A 53 1.84 11.68 -9.05
C GLY A 53 2.34 12.31 -10.35
N GLU A 54 2.75 13.57 -10.28
CA GLU A 54 3.36 14.32 -11.40
C GLU A 54 4.87 14.10 -11.47
N ASN A 55 5.52 13.95 -10.32
CA ASN A 55 6.99 13.90 -10.20
C ASN A 55 7.51 12.52 -9.74
N LEU A 56 6.63 11.57 -9.51
CA LEU A 56 6.94 10.21 -9.06
C LEU A 56 5.81 9.24 -9.44
N THR A 57 6.10 7.96 -9.48
CA THR A 57 5.11 6.92 -9.82
C THR A 57 4.21 6.54 -8.64
N SER A 58 3.67 7.54 -7.94
CA SER A 58 2.72 7.29 -6.84
C SER A 58 1.31 7.01 -7.35
N VAL A 59 0.50 6.37 -6.50
CA VAL A 59 -0.95 6.23 -6.72
C VAL A 59 -1.68 6.72 -5.46
N ILE A 60 -2.68 7.56 -5.66
CA ILE A 60 -3.63 7.99 -4.64
C ILE A 60 -5.01 7.52 -5.08
N ALA A 61 -5.71 6.79 -4.22
CA ALA A 61 -7.05 6.30 -4.50
C ALA A 61 -7.99 6.66 -3.35
N ASP A 62 -9.02 7.46 -3.64
CA ASP A 62 -9.99 7.91 -2.66
C ASP A 62 -11.28 7.09 -2.75
N LEU A 63 -11.64 6.43 -1.66
CA LEU A 63 -12.89 5.72 -1.47
C LEU A 63 -13.86 6.55 -0.64
N LYS A 64 -14.96 6.96 -1.22
CA LYS A 64 -16.04 7.68 -0.49
C LYS A 64 -17.01 6.69 0.14
N GLY A 65 -17.20 6.81 1.45
CA GLY A 65 -18.28 6.13 2.16
C GLY A 65 -19.64 6.65 1.73
N THR A 66 -20.68 5.82 1.87
CA THR A 66 -22.04 6.18 1.41
C THR A 66 -23.00 6.58 2.55
N LYS A 67 -22.54 6.54 3.82
CA LYS A 67 -23.36 7.10 4.91
C LYS A 67 -23.44 8.62 4.82
N THR A 68 -24.59 9.14 5.16
CA THR A 68 -24.95 10.57 4.99
C THR A 68 -24.40 11.50 6.08
N SER A 69 -23.78 10.97 7.15
CA SER A 69 -23.16 11.79 8.18
C SER A 69 -21.88 12.46 7.67
N GLU A 70 -21.54 13.64 8.21
CA GLU A 70 -20.24 14.24 7.98
C GLU A 70 -19.14 13.25 8.37
N GLY A 71 -18.09 13.19 7.56
CA GLY A 71 -16.96 12.30 7.79
C GLY A 71 -15.64 12.98 7.44
N SER A 72 -14.58 12.49 8.06
CA SER A 72 -13.22 12.94 7.82
C SER A 72 -12.51 12.07 6.77
N THR A 73 -11.36 12.53 6.28
CA THR A 73 -10.47 11.72 5.47
C THR A 73 -9.46 11.01 6.36
N VAL A 74 -9.41 9.68 6.25
CA VAL A 74 -8.40 8.83 6.87
C VAL A 74 -7.47 8.32 5.76
N LEU A 75 -6.16 8.48 5.94
CA LEU A 75 -5.15 8.01 5.01
C LEU A 75 -4.57 6.68 5.48
N LEU A 76 -4.49 5.73 4.56
CA LEU A 76 -3.77 4.47 4.71
C LEU A 76 -2.59 4.46 3.74
N ARG A 77 -1.38 4.20 4.23
CA ARG A 77 -0.14 4.30 3.45
C ARG A 77 0.56 2.95 3.31
N ALA A 78 1.04 2.68 2.10
CA ALA A 78 2.08 1.70 1.81
C ALA A 78 3.18 2.34 0.97
N ASP A 79 4.40 1.90 1.18
CA ASP A 79 5.55 2.18 0.33
C ASP A 79 5.65 1.15 -0.80
N THR A 80 6.39 1.49 -1.88
CA THR A 80 6.42 0.65 -3.10
C THR A 80 7.82 0.36 -3.62
N ASP A 81 8.84 1.10 -3.21
CA ASP A 81 10.21 0.95 -3.68
C ASP A 81 10.94 -0.23 -3.03
N ALA A 82 11.93 -0.75 -3.74
CA ALA A 82 12.79 -1.85 -3.33
C ALA A 82 14.19 -1.35 -2.96
N LEU A 83 15.04 -2.27 -2.50
CA LEU A 83 16.43 -2.01 -2.11
C LEU A 83 17.42 -2.39 -3.22
N PRO A 84 18.55 -1.63 -3.36
CA PRO A 84 19.61 -1.93 -4.32
C PRO A 84 20.54 -3.04 -3.81
N MET A 85 20.05 -4.27 -3.80
CA MET A 85 20.78 -5.45 -3.33
C MET A 85 20.32 -6.70 -4.08
N ASP A 86 21.18 -7.72 -4.17
CA ASP A 86 20.79 -9.01 -4.72
C ASP A 86 19.94 -9.79 -3.71
N GLU A 87 18.98 -10.55 -4.23
CA GLU A 87 18.17 -11.47 -3.44
C GLU A 87 18.78 -12.88 -3.42
N ASP A 88 18.83 -13.50 -2.24
CA ASP A 88 19.26 -14.89 -2.01
C ASP A 88 18.24 -15.61 -1.10
N SER A 89 16.95 -15.44 -1.38
CA SER A 89 15.88 -16.06 -0.59
C SER A 89 15.60 -17.51 -0.95
N GLY A 90 15.90 -17.90 -2.19
CA GLY A 90 15.54 -19.21 -2.74
C GLY A 90 14.06 -19.42 -2.98
N GLU A 91 13.24 -18.37 -2.90
CA GLU A 91 11.80 -18.42 -3.17
C GLU A 91 11.52 -18.59 -4.68
N THR A 92 10.39 -19.22 -5.01
CA THR A 92 9.99 -19.44 -6.40
C THR A 92 9.60 -18.16 -7.13
N PHE A 93 9.35 -17.09 -6.40
CA PHE A 93 8.99 -15.75 -6.89
C PHE A 93 10.08 -14.71 -6.55
N CYS A 94 11.33 -15.14 -6.35
CA CYS A 94 12.45 -14.23 -6.12
C CYS A 94 12.61 -13.23 -7.27
N SER A 95 13.32 -12.14 -6.99
CA SER A 95 13.61 -11.08 -7.96
C SER A 95 14.21 -11.64 -9.25
N VAL A 96 13.69 -11.20 -10.39
CA VAL A 96 14.27 -11.45 -11.72
C VAL A 96 15.13 -10.27 -12.20
N GLU A 97 15.26 -9.23 -11.39
CA GLU A 97 16.02 -8.02 -11.66
C GLU A 97 17.33 -8.04 -10.85
N PRO A 98 18.48 -8.32 -11.44
CA PRO A 98 19.76 -8.37 -10.70
C PRO A 98 20.03 -7.04 -9.96
N GLY A 99 20.53 -7.14 -8.74
CA GLY A 99 20.87 -5.98 -7.90
C GLY A 99 19.68 -5.23 -7.32
N ARG A 100 18.48 -5.83 -7.32
CA ARG A 100 17.28 -5.25 -6.73
C ARG A 100 16.47 -6.30 -6.00
N ALA A 101 15.98 -6.00 -4.79
CA ALA A 101 15.16 -6.92 -4.00
C ALA A 101 14.21 -6.19 -3.05
N HIS A 102 13.02 -6.74 -2.85
CA HIS A 102 12.07 -6.28 -1.83
C HIS A 102 12.42 -6.85 -0.44
N ALA A 103 13.63 -6.54 0.07
CA ALA A 103 14.09 -7.05 1.36
C ALA A 103 13.49 -6.31 2.57
N CYS A 104 12.91 -5.12 2.37
CA CYS A 104 12.22 -4.37 3.42
C CYS A 104 10.72 -4.75 3.54
N GLY A 105 10.16 -5.45 2.54
CA GLY A 105 8.77 -5.94 2.58
C GLY A 105 7.74 -4.97 2.01
N HIS A 106 8.14 -3.96 1.23
CA HIS A 106 7.24 -2.99 0.61
C HIS A 106 6.28 -3.63 -0.42
N ASP A 107 6.68 -4.75 -1.03
CA ASP A 107 5.80 -5.63 -1.83
C ASP A 107 4.59 -6.13 -1.03
N ALA A 108 4.81 -6.54 0.22
CA ALA A 108 3.75 -6.96 1.13
C ALA A 108 2.88 -5.77 1.58
N HIS A 109 3.50 -4.61 1.88
CA HIS A 109 2.76 -3.39 2.25
C HIS A 109 1.82 -2.95 1.13
N THR A 110 2.32 -2.90 -0.11
CA THR A 110 1.55 -2.58 -1.31
C THR A 110 0.39 -3.55 -1.50
N ALA A 111 0.64 -4.85 -1.44
CA ALA A 111 -0.39 -5.87 -1.61
C ALA A 111 -1.46 -5.81 -0.49
N MET A 112 -1.06 -5.59 0.76
CA MET A 112 -2.00 -5.41 1.87
C MET A 112 -2.88 -4.17 1.67
N LEU A 113 -2.33 -3.07 1.14
CA LEU A 113 -3.10 -1.85 0.89
C LEU A 113 -4.10 -2.04 -0.27
N VAL A 114 -3.73 -2.77 -1.33
CA VAL A 114 -4.66 -3.21 -2.39
C VAL A 114 -5.79 -4.06 -1.79
N GLY A 115 -5.47 -5.03 -0.94
CA GLY A 115 -6.46 -5.84 -0.24
C GLY A 115 -7.41 -5.00 0.62
N ALA A 116 -6.87 -4.02 1.34
CA ALA A 116 -7.67 -3.09 2.15
C ALA A 116 -8.62 -2.26 1.29
N ALA A 117 -8.18 -1.80 0.10
CA ALA A 117 -9.03 -1.07 -0.84
C ALA A 117 -10.20 -1.93 -1.33
N LYS A 118 -9.96 -3.20 -1.65
CA LYS A 118 -11.02 -4.14 -2.05
C LYS A 118 -12.04 -4.39 -0.93
N VAL A 119 -11.56 -4.73 0.26
CA VAL A 119 -12.41 -5.00 1.44
C VAL A 119 -13.25 -3.78 1.80
N LEU A 120 -12.64 -2.60 1.86
CA LEU A 120 -13.35 -1.36 2.23
C LEU A 120 -14.31 -0.90 1.13
N SER A 121 -14.03 -1.19 -0.14
CA SER A 121 -14.95 -0.92 -1.25
C SER A 121 -16.26 -1.70 -1.10
N GLU A 122 -16.21 -2.96 -0.70
CA GLU A 122 -17.40 -3.77 -0.39
C GLU A 122 -18.16 -3.28 0.85
N MET A 123 -17.48 -2.59 1.75
CA MET A 123 -18.03 -2.10 3.02
C MET A 123 -18.33 -0.58 3.03
N ARG A 124 -18.30 0.09 1.89
CA ARG A 124 -18.42 1.55 1.81
C ARG A 124 -19.75 2.10 2.36
N ASP A 125 -20.76 1.26 2.46
CA ASP A 125 -22.05 1.57 3.10
C ASP A 125 -22.00 1.59 4.63
N ARG A 126 -20.86 1.20 5.22
CA ARG A 126 -20.66 1.12 6.66
C ARG A 126 -20.03 2.36 7.27
N PHE A 127 -19.46 3.25 6.47
CA PHE A 127 -18.81 4.46 6.95
C PHE A 127 -19.19 5.71 6.16
N SER A 128 -18.89 6.88 6.73
CA SER A 128 -18.96 8.20 6.11
C SER A 128 -17.56 8.77 5.93
N GLY A 129 -17.42 9.82 5.12
CA GLY A 129 -16.11 10.42 4.83
C GLY A 129 -15.35 9.65 3.76
N THR A 130 -14.03 9.76 3.78
CA THR A 130 -13.16 9.24 2.74
C THR A 130 -12.05 8.40 3.34
N VAL A 131 -11.75 7.25 2.73
CA VAL A 131 -10.49 6.52 2.95
C VAL A 131 -9.59 6.81 1.76
N ARG A 132 -8.43 7.40 2.02
CA ARG A 132 -7.39 7.67 1.03
C ARG A 132 -6.32 6.60 1.13
N PHE A 133 -6.16 5.83 0.06
CA PHE A 133 -5.07 4.87 -0.10
C PHE A 133 -3.90 5.57 -0.78
N MET A 134 -2.74 5.59 -0.12
CA MET A 134 -1.52 6.23 -0.59
C MET A 134 -0.46 5.18 -0.86
N PHE A 135 -0.12 4.96 -2.13
CA PHE A 135 0.98 4.11 -2.56
C PHE A 135 2.18 5.01 -2.88
N GLN A 136 3.21 4.95 -2.05
CA GLN A 136 4.32 5.88 -2.03
C GLN A 136 5.61 5.22 -2.51
N PRO A 137 6.23 5.65 -3.62
CA PRO A 137 7.60 5.29 -3.96
C PRO A 137 8.61 6.12 -3.18
N GLY A 138 9.88 5.67 -3.14
CA GLY A 138 11.00 6.42 -2.60
C GLY A 138 11.00 6.59 -1.09
N GLU A 139 10.64 5.57 -0.33
CA GLU A 139 10.76 5.55 1.13
C GLU A 139 12.23 5.42 1.55
N GLU A 140 13.01 4.57 0.86
CA GLU A 140 14.38 4.18 1.17
C GLU A 140 15.43 5.29 0.87
N GLY A 141 15.06 6.55 1.01
CA GLY A 141 15.99 7.69 0.93
C GLY A 141 15.70 8.73 -0.16
N ALA A 142 14.86 8.43 -1.15
CA ALA A 142 14.56 9.37 -2.23
C ALA A 142 13.54 10.47 -1.83
N GLY A 143 12.95 10.40 -0.63
CA GLY A 143 12.08 11.44 -0.08
C GLY A 143 10.69 11.50 -0.70
N GLY A 144 10.17 10.38 -1.23
CA GLY A 144 8.88 10.33 -1.92
C GLY A 144 7.70 10.83 -1.10
N ALA A 145 7.72 10.63 0.22
CA ALA A 145 6.67 11.15 1.11
C ALA A 145 6.56 12.68 1.05
N GLN A 146 7.70 13.40 1.06
CA GLN A 146 7.69 14.86 0.99
C GLN A 146 7.14 15.37 -0.35
N ILE A 147 7.53 14.72 -1.46
CA ILE A 147 7.01 15.08 -2.78
C ILE A 147 5.49 14.90 -2.83
N MET A 148 4.96 13.78 -2.34
CA MET A 148 3.51 13.57 -2.28
C MET A 148 2.78 14.54 -1.35
N ILE A 149 3.43 15.00 -0.26
CA ILE A 149 2.89 16.05 0.62
C ILE A 149 2.80 17.38 -0.16
N ASP A 150 3.84 17.74 -0.89
CA ASP A 150 3.88 18.95 -1.71
C ASP A 150 2.85 18.90 -2.85
N GLU A 151 2.58 17.71 -3.41
CA GLU A 151 1.49 17.44 -4.35
C GLU A 151 0.09 17.40 -3.69
N GLY A 152 0.01 17.52 -2.37
CA GLY A 152 -1.24 17.73 -1.63
C GLY A 152 -1.92 16.46 -1.10
N VAL A 153 -1.21 15.32 -0.98
CA VAL A 153 -1.78 14.05 -0.48
C VAL A 153 -2.43 14.19 0.90
N LEU A 154 -1.96 15.11 1.74
CA LEU A 154 -2.52 15.35 3.07
C LEU A 154 -3.72 16.31 3.11
N LYS A 155 -4.18 16.82 1.96
CA LYS A 155 -5.35 17.71 1.93
C LYS A 155 -6.58 17.04 2.53
N ASN A 156 -7.17 17.68 3.55
CA ASN A 156 -8.33 17.20 4.31
C ASN A 156 -8.08 15.91 5.13
N VAL A 157 -6.87 15.39 5.18
CA VAL A 157 -6.53 14.22 6.01
C VAL A 157 -6.54 14.60 7.48
N THR A 158 -7.26 13.84 8.30
CA THR A 158 -7.33 14.05 9.76
C THR A 158 -6.56 13.00 10.54
N ARG A 159 -6.33 11.83 9.96
CA ARG A 159 -5.55 10.73 10.54
C ARG A 159 -4.85 9.97 9.44
N ALA A 160 -3.66 9.46 9.74
CA ALA A 160 -2.90 8.59 8.86
C ALA A 160 -2.48 7.32 9.60
N PHE A 161 -2.48 6.20 8.89
CA PHE A 161 -2.02 4.91 9.37
C PHE A 161 -1.08 4.27 8.35
N ALA A 162 -0.02 3.64 8.85
CA ALA A 162 0.87 2.78 8.09
C ALA A 162 1.21 1.56 8.94
N LEU A 163 1.54 0.45 8.29
CA LEU A 163 2.06 -0.76 8.91
C LEU A 163 3.42 -1.07 8.31
N HIS A 164 4.30 -1.66 9.09
CA HIS A 164 5.54 -2.23 8.60
C HIS A 164 5.61 -3.71 8.99
N VAL A 165 5.87 -4.60 8.02
CA VAL A 165 6.12 -6.01 8.30
C VAL A 165 7.47 -6.17 8.99
N THR A 166 7.59 -7.13 9.90
CA THR A 166 8.86 -7.40 10.59
C THR A 166 9.03 -8.90 10.86
N PRO A 167 10.22 -9.46 10.64
CA PRO A 167 10.50 -10.85 10.99
C PRO A 167 10.67 -11.08 12.50
N ASN A 168 10.72 -10.01 13.31
CA ASN A 168 10.97 -10.08 14.75
C ASN A 168 9.74 -10.47 15.58
N LEU A 169 8.55 -10.52 14.96
CA LEU A 169 7.31 -10.92 15.61
C LEU A 169 6.71 -12.16 14.96
N PRO A 170 6.10 -13.08 15.74
CA PRO A 170 5.38 -14.21 15.17
C PRO A 170 4.23 -13.73 14.27
N THR A 171 3.93 -14.51 13.22
CA THR A 171 2.78 -14.24 12.33
C THR A 171 1.47 -14.11 13.13
N GLY A 172 0.69 -13.09 12.79
CA GLY A 172 -0.57 -12.76 13.45
C GLY A 172 -0.45 -11.77 14.60
N PHE A 173 0.78 -11.38 14.99
CA PHE A 173 0.98 -10.33 15.98
C PHE A 173 1.08 -8.96 15.33
N VAL A 174 0.46 -7.96 15.96
CA VAL A 174 0.57 -6.55 15.62
C VAL A 174 1.06 -5.81 16.86
N ALA A 175 2.12 -5.03 16.72
CA ALA A 175 2.65 -4.19 17.79
C ALA A 175 2.46 -2.72 17.47
N CYS A 176 2.10 -1.93 18.48
CA CYS A 176 2.11 -0.48 18.41
C CYS A 176 2.51 0.10 19.76
N ARG A 177 3.06 1.30 19.76
CA ARG A 177 3.38 2.03 20.98
C ARG A 177 3.18 3.55 20.79
N PRO A 178 2.89 4.32 21.85
CA PRO A 178 2.93 5.76 21.79
C PRO A 178 4.37 6.28 21.55
N GLY A 179 4.52 7.31 20.72
CA GLY A 179 5.81 7.93 20.42
C GLY A 179 6.49 7.34 19.19
N ALA A 180 7.76 7.71 18.96
CA ALA A 180 8.54 7.23 17.83
C ALA A 180 8.77 5.70 17.90
N MET A 181 8.57 5.02 16.80
CA MET A 181 8.82 3.58 16.66
C MET A 181 10.13 3.26 15.97
N LEU A 182 10.44 3.99 14.91
CA LEU A 182 11.68 3.91 14.14
C LEU A 182 12.17 5.34 13.88
N ALA A 183 13.44 5.51 13.82
CA ALA A 183 14.11 6.76 13.47
C ALA A 183 15.25 6.46 12.50
#